data_43d9e50888d5408d8abee114c215eacb
#
_entry.id   43d9e50888d5408d8abee114c215eacb
#
_cell.length_a   1.000
_cell.length_b   1.000
_cell.length_c   1.000
_cell.angle_alpha   90.00
_cell.angle_beta   90.00
_cell.angle_gamma   90.00
#
_symmetry.space_group_name_H-M   'P 1'
#
loop_
_entity.id
_entity.type
_entity.pdbx_description
1 polymer ?
#
loop_
_entity_poly.entity_id
_entity_poly.type
_entity_poly.pdbx_seq_one_letter_code
_entity_poly.pdbx_strand_id
1 'polypeptide(L)'
;MLTFGYGFGQIQYCETKYYFKINNGGSPIILDSALLHNETDYKSTFINFGFNSIPKEKKTRKNDINGDLLVNIERYDNNNGQKPEYQKFFLKDSLLSHESVYGEKKYHVIAEKLPNLKWEILDDTLIILGYKTQKAKLNFRGRDYLAWFSSEIKISDGPYKFHGLPGLILKIQSTDGKYTFEAYSLKLNISQEIKSITNLKDKYPNKKIISIREKISLIDKNTERERKFRLSNNPNATEINIQHSGIELLYDDVTNEN
;
A
#
# COMPACT_ATOMS: atom_id res chain seq x y z
N MET A 1 -7.92 -51.35 3.87
CA MET A 1 -7.07 -50.32 3.25
C MET A 1 -7.75 -48.99 3.49
N LEU A 2 -7.44 -48.31 4.63
CA LEU A 2 -8.03 -47.04 5.04
C LEU A 2 -7.15 -45.93 4.49
N THR A 3 -7.58 -45.29 3.43
CA THR A 3 -6.95 -44.08 2.93
C THR A 3 -7.33 -42.92 3.86
N PHE A 4 -6.42 -42.52 4.73
CA PHE A 4 -6.51 -41.23 5.42
C PHE A 4 -6.26 -40.11 4.39
N GLY A 5 -7.33 -39.62 3.80
CA GLY A 5 -7.30 -38.35 3.12
C GLY A 5 -7.12 -37.27 4.16
N TYR A 6 -5.91 -36.68 4.24
CA TYR A 6 -5.72 -35.40 4.89
C TYR A 6 -6.46 -34.35 4.04
N GLY A 7 -7.71 -34.09 4.38
CA GLY A 7 -8.41 -32.94 3.88
C GLY A 7 -7.70 -31.70 4.42
N PHE A 8 -6.89 -31.04 3.60
CA PHE A 8 -6.47 -29.69 3.89
C PHE A 8 -7.75 -28.84 3.96
N GLY A 9 -8.21 -28.55 5.17
CA GLY A 9 -9.34 -27.66 5.37
C GLY A 9 -9.06 -26.35 4.65
N GLN A 10 -10.00 -25.91 3.84
CA GLN A 10 -9.91 -24.64 3.14
C GLN A 10 -9.71 -23.53 4.17
N ILE A 11 -8.70 -22.67 3.98
CA ILE A 11 -8.43 -21.56 4.89
C ILE A 11 -9.57 -20.55 4.73
N GLN A 12 -10.42 -20.42 5.75
CA GLN A 12 -11.57 -19.52 5.70
C GLN A 12 -11.21 -18.07 6.07
N TYR A 13 -10.32 -17.92 7.06
CA TYR A 13 -9.90 -16.61 7.58
C TYR A 13 -8.40 -16.58 7.82
N CYS A 14 -7.77 -15.45 7.46
CA CYS A 14 -6.36 -15.24 7.67
C CYS A 14 -6.12 -13.81 8.20
N GLU A 15 -5.31 -13.68 9.25
CA GLU A 15 -4.73 -12.41 9.68
C GLU A 15 -3.23 -12.46 9.45
N THR A 16 -2.70 -11.54 8.66
CA THR A 16 -1.26 -11.35 8.48
C THR A 16 -0.88 -9.95 8.91
N LYS A 17 0.06 -9.83 9.83
CA LYS A 17 0.61 -8.54 10.25
C LYS A 17 1.94 -8.28 9.57
N TYR A 18 2.11 -7.05 9.09
CA TYR A 18 3.30 -6.62 8.37
C TYR A 18 3.92 -5.40 9.04
N TYR A 19 5.25 -5.34 9.06
CA TYR A 19 5.96 -4.08 9.15
C TYR A 19 5.92 -3.42 7.77
N PHE A 20 5.41 -2.19 7.72
CA PHE A 20 5.54 -1.33 6.56
C PHE A 20 6.70 -0.37 6.81
N LYS A 21 7.79 -0.54 6.08
CA LYS A 21 9.01 0.27 6.20
C LYS A 21 9.07 1.28 5.07
N ILE A 22 9.30 2.54 5.42
CA ILE A 22 9.50 3.63 4.46
C ILE A 22 10.91 4.18 4.68
N ASN A 23 11.75 4.12 3.65
CA ASN A 23 13.12 4.61 3.67
C ASN A 23 13.22 5.89 2.83
N ASN A 24 13.49 7.02 3.46
CA ASN A 24 13.61 8.33 2.82
C ASN A 24 15.04 8.90 2.92
N GLY A 25 16.06 8.04 3.00
CA GLY A 25 17.47 8.42 3.12
C GLY A 25 17.93 8.78 4.54
N GLY A 26 17.04 8.63 5.54
CA GLY A 26 17.35 8.78 6.96
C GLY A 26 17.07 7.48 7.71
N SER A 27 16.76 7.58 9.00
CA SER A 27 16.24 6.42 9.76
C SER A 27 14.91 5.97 9.16
N PRO A 28 14.74 4.67 8.87
CA PRO A 28 13.50 4.18 8.27
C PRO A 28 12.31 4.38 9.22
N ILE A 29 11.19 4.79 8.64
CA ILE A 29 9.91 4.83 9.33
C ILE A 29 9.34 3.42 9.28
N ILE A 30 8.96 2.85 10.44
CA ILE A 30 8.36 1.52 10.53
C ILE A 30 6.95 1.67 11.08
N LEU A 31 5.98 1.19 10.33
CA LEU A 31 4.57 1.25 10.65
C LEU A 31 4.01 -0.16 10.75
N ASP A 32 3.10 -0.39 11.71
CA ASP A 32 2.34 -1.64 11.77
C ASP A 32 1.19 -1.61 10.79
N SER A 33 0.96 -2.75 10.14
CA SER A 33 -0.18 -2.94 9.24
C SER A 33 -0.70 -4.37 9.34
N ALA A 34 -1.96 -4.58 8.97
CA ALA A 34 -2.56 -5.89 8.95
C ALA A 34 -3.41 -6.12 7.70
N LEU A 35 -3.32 -7.33 7.17
CA LEU A 35 -4.21 -7.88 6.17
C LEU A 35 -5.18 -8.85 6.86
N LEU A 36 -6.45 -8.61 6.69
CA LEU A 36 -7.52 -9.53 7.06
C LEU A 36 -8.12 -10.09 5.77
N HIS A 37 -8.01 -11.39 5.56
CA HIS A 37 -8.55 -12.08 4.39
C HIS A 37 -9.70 -12.98 4.81
N ASN A 38 -10.81 -12.90 4.09
CA ASN A 38 -11.98 -13.76 4.25
C ASN A 38 -12.26 -14.48 2.94
N GLU A 39 -11.97 -15.77 2.89
CA GLU A 39 -12.19 -16.59 1.70
C GLU A 39 -13.68 -16.82 1.43
N THR A 40 -14.51 -16.90 2.47
CA THR A 40 -15.96 -17.10 2.32
C THR A 40 -16.62 -15.96 1.55
N ASP A 41 -16.19 -14.72 1.80
CA ASP A 41 -16.73 -13.52 1.13
C ASP A 41 -15.88 -13.12 -0.08
N TYR A 42 -14.79 -13.83 -0.38
CA TYR A 42 -13.78 -13.46 -1.37
C TYR A 42 -13.39 -11.99 -1.28
N LYS A 43 -13.08 -11.57 -0.04
CA LYS A 43 -12.83 -10.18 0.31
C LYS A 43 -11.66 -10.08 1.26
N SER A 44 -10.85 -9.06 1.09
CA SER A 44 -9.82 -8.73 2.09
C SER A 44 -9.80 -7.26 2.44
N THR A 45 -9.24 -6.95 3.60
CA THR A 45 -8.98 -5.59 4.06
C THR A 45 -7.55 -5.48 4.54
N PHE A 46 -6.81 -4.55 3.99
CA PHE A 46 -5.49 -4.15 4.47
C PHE A 46 -5.57 -2.79 5.15
N ILE A 47 -5.11 -2.72 6.39
CA ILE A 47 -5.13 -1.50 7.23
C ILE A 47 -3.71 -1.17 7.65
N ASN A 48 -3.33 0.08 7.47
CA ASN A 48 -2.08 0.61 8.02
C ASN A 48 -2.35 1.31 9.35
N PHE A 49 -1.82 0.78 10.45
CA PHE A 49 -2.06 1.29 11.82
C PHE A 49 -1.11 2.40 12.26
N GLY A 50 -0.09 2.68 11.50
CA GLY A 50 1.21 3.16 11.94
C GLY A 50 1.42 4.62 12.28
N PHE A 51 0.46 5.51 12.21
CA PHE A 51 0.75 6.92 12.50
C PHE A 51 0.65 7.33 13.97
N ASN A 52 0.30 6.43 14.89
CA ASN A 52 0.20 6.75 16.31
C ASN A 52 1.53 6.72 17.09
N SER A 53 2.61 6.24 16.49
CA SER A 53 3.91 6.03 17.15
C SER A 53 5.04 6.93 16.66
N ILE A 54 4.77 7.84 15.71
CA ILE A 54 5.82 8.70 15.13
C ILE A 54 5.91 10.00 15.93
N PRO A 55 7.11 10.40 16.41
CA PRO A 55 7.30 11.67 17.11
C PRO A 55 6.93 12.86 16.21
N LYS A 56 6.25 13.84 16.80
CA LYS A 56 5.90 15.11 16.14
C LYS A 56 7.15 15.77 15.56
N GLU A 57 7.06 16.25 14.32
CA GLU A 57 8.02 17.03 13.53
C GLU A 57 9.44 17.19 14.10
N LYS A 58 10.42 16.61 13.42
CA LYS A 58 11.82 16.98 13.61
C LYS A 58 12.23 17.87 12.44
N LYS A 59 12.26 19.19 12.67
CA LYS A 59 12.89 20.15 11.74
C LYS A 59 14.40 20.04 11.89
N THR A 60 15.09 19.47 10.93
CA THR A 60 16.55 19.49 10.88
C THR A 60 16.95 20.60 9.91
N ARG A 61 17.61 21.62 10.42
CA ARG A 61 18.26 22.66 9.61
C ARG A 61 19.71 22.25 9.45
N LYS A 62 20.17 22.07 8.22
CA LYS A 62 21.56 21.89 7.89
C LYS A 62 21.89 22.82 6.74
N ASN A 63 23.05 23.46 6.79
CA ASN A 63 23.58 24.13 5.62
C ASN A 63 24.26 23.07 4.75
N ASP A 64 24.13 23.21 3.44
CA ASP A 64 24.91 22.41 2.50
C ASP A 64 26.36 22.92 2.41
N ILE A 65 27.14 22.29 1.57
CA ILE A 65 28.57 22.65 1.34
C ILE A 65 28.76 24.06 0.75
N ASN A 66 27.69 24.67 0.23
CA ASN A 66 27.69 26.02 -0.35
C ASN A 66 27.10 27.04 0.63
N GLY A 67 26.69 26.64 1.83
CA GLY A 67 26.08 27.52 2.83
C GLY A 67 24.58 27.73 2.66
N ASP A 68 23.96 27.08 1.69
CA ASP A 68 22.52 27.16 1.45
C ASP A 68 21.73 26.39 2.51
N LEU A 69 20.64 26.99 3.00
CA LEU A 69 19.82 26.42 4.04
C LEU A 69 18.96 25.29 3.50
N LEU A 70 19.39 24.05 3.66
CA LEU A 70 18.57 22.86 3.44
C LEU A 70 17.60 22.66 4.60
N VAL A 71 16.33 23.00 4.39
CA VAL A 71 15.25 22.73 5.34
C VAL A 71 14.60 21.40 4.97
N ASN A 72 15.05 20.31 5.57
CA ASN A 72 14.31 19.05 5.52
C ASN A 72 13.10 19.13 6.45
N ILE A 73 11.94 19.36 5.88
CA ILE A 73 10.67 19.27 6.59
C ILE A 73 10.14 17.85 6.38
N GLU A 74 10.42 16.97 7.33
CA GLU A 74 9.70 15.71 7.44
C GLU A 74 8.29 16.03 7.94
N ARG A 75 7.37 16.23 7.01
CA ARG A 75 5.94 16.35 7.32
C ARG A 75 5.39 14.96 7.55
N TYR A 76 5.28 14.58 8.80
CA TYR A 76 4.39 13.50 9.19
C TYR A 76 2.97 14.05 9.14
N ASP A 77 2.19 13.51 8.23
CA ASP A 77 0.80 13.92 8.06
C ASP A 77 0.04 13.59 9.35
N ASN A 78 -0.36 14.64 10.07
CA ASN A 78 -1.14 14.50 11.30
C ASN A 78 -2.60 14.26 10.88
N ASN A 79 -2.89 13.05 10.42
CA ASN A 79 -4.14 12.63 9.78
C ASN A 79 -5.32 12.49 10.76
N ASN A 80 -5.33 13.20 11.89
CA ASN A 80 -6.41 13.16 12.88
C ASN A 80 -6.87 11.73 13.23
N GLY A 81 -5.93 10.77 13.32
CA GLY A 81 -6.22 9.37 13.59
C GLY A 81 -6.81 8.59 12.39
N GLN A 82 -6.92 9.20 11.20
CA GLN A 82 -7.36 8.48 10.00
C GLN A 82 -6.25 7.55 9.50
N LYS A 83 -6.64 6.33 9.13
CA LYS A 83 -5.72 5.28 8.69
C LYS A 83 -6.01 4.92 7.24
N PRO A 84 -4.99 4.81 6.38
CA PRO A 84 -5.18 4.24 5.06
C PRO A 84 -5.73 2.83 5.17
N GLU A 85 -6.75 2.53 4.39
CA GLU A 85 -7.41 1.23 4.37
C GLU A 85 -7.75 0.86 2.93
N TYR A 86 -7.52 -0.40 2.56
CA TYR A 86 -7.71 -0.92 1.19
C TYR A 86 -8.53 -2.20 1.26
N GLN A 87 -9.68 -2.23 0.57
CA GLN A 87 -10.55 -3.39 0.49
C GLN A 87 -10.59 -3.94 -0.92
N LYS A 88 -10.17 -5.19 -1.07
CA LYS A 88 -10.21 -5.95 -2.33
C LYS A 88 -11.44 -6.84 -2.35
N PHE A 89 -12.22 -6.78 -3.42
CA PHE A 89 -13.40 -7.58 -3.67
C PHE A 89 -13.14 -8.44 -4.91
N PHE A 90 -12.60 -9.62 -4.70
CA PHE A 90 -12.11 -10.47 -5.79
C PHE A 90 -13.19 -10.91 -6.78
N LEU A 91 -14.39 -11.28 -6.30
CA LEU A 91 -15.51 -11.66 -7.18
C LEU A 91 -16.09 -10.49 -7.99
N LYS A 92 -15.92 -9.26 -7.51
CA LYS A 92 -16.44 -8.04 -8.15
C LYS A 92 -15.38 -7.30 -8.96
N ASP A 93 -14.17 -7.84 -9.01
CA ASP A 93 -13.03 -7.21 -9.68
C ASP A 93 -12.89 -5.73 -9.30
N SER A 94 -13.05 -5.42 -8.00
CA SER A 94 -13.08 -4.04 -7.54
C SER A 94 -12.29 -3.84 -6.26
N LEU A 95 -11.77 -2.62 -6.09
CA LEU A 95 -11.03 -2.16 -4.92
C LEU A 95 -11.63 -0.84 -4.43
N LEU A 96 -11.81 -0.76 -3.12
CA LEU A 96 -12.10 0.49 -2.44
C LEU A 96 -10.91 0.85 -1.55
N SER A 97 -10.50 2.10 -1.58
CA SER A 97 -9.50 2.60 -0.64
C SER A 97 -9.98 3.84 0.10
N HIS A 98 -9.57 3.97 1.37
CA HIS A 98 -9.71 5.18 2.16
C HIS A 98 -8.32 5.73 2.37
N GLU A 99 -7.95 6.76 1.64
CA GLU A 99 -6.59 7.28 1.61
C GLU A 99 -6.54 8.79 1.39
N SER A 100 -5.39 9.41 1.72
CA SER A 100 -5.13 10.81 1.40
C SER A 100 -4.84 10.96 -0.10
N VAL A 101 -5.20 12.12 -0.65
CA VAL A 101 -4.83 12.54 -2.00
C VAL A 101 -3.86 13.69 -1.90
N TYR A 102 -2.80 13.70 -2.72
CA TYR A 102 -1.79 14.76 -2.71
C TYR A 102 -2.41 16.16 -2.78
N GLY A 103 -2.00 17.03 -1.88
CA GLY A 103 -2.52 18.39 -1.77
C GLY A 103 -3.91 18.54 -1.16
N GLU A 104 -4.59 17.44 -0.79
CA GLU A 104 -5.86 17.44 -0.10
C GLU A 104 -5.67 17.30 1.42
N LYS A 105 -6.50 18.03 2.19
CA LYS A 105 -6.52 17.91 3.67
C LYS A 105 -7.38 16.77 4.19
N LYS A 106 -8.16 16.15 3.30
CA LYS A 106 -9.16 15.13 3.64
C LYS A 106 -8.78 13.79 3.02
N TYR A 107 -9.11 12.74 3.73
CA TYR A 107 -9.15 11.38 3.18
C TYR A 107 -10.38 11.21 2.31
N HIS A 108 -10.21 10.53 1.19
CA HIS A 108 -11.26 10.19 0.23
C HIS A 108 -11.52 8.69 0.24
N VAL A 109 -12.75 8.29 -0.03
CA VAL A 109 -13.04 6.91 -0.43
C VAL A 109 -12.91 6.86 -1.95
N ILE A 110 -11.99 6.01 -2.44
CA ILE A 110 -11.67 5.90 -3.85
C ILE A 110 -12.09 4.53 -4.33
N ALA A 111 -12.81 4.50 -5.46
CA ALA A 111 -13.19 3.27 -6.14
C ALA A 111 -12.37 3.09 -7.41
N GLU A 112 -11.83 1.89 -7.57
CA GLU A 112 -11.12 1.48 -8.78
C GLU A 112 -11.41 0.01 -9.10
N LYS A 113 -11.12 -0.39 -10.33
CA LYS A 113 -11.05 -1.80 -10.71
C LYS A 113 -9.88 -2.43 -9.96
N LEU A 114 -10.00 -3.70 -9.59
CA LEU A 114 -8.88 -4.42 -8.98
C LEU A 114 -7.73 -4.50 -10.00
N PRO A 115 -6.52 -3.99 -9.70
CA PRO A 115 -5.43 -3.94 -10.67
C PRO A 115 -5.06 -5.33 -11.18
N ASN A 116 -4.92 -5.49 -12.49
CA ASN A 116 -4.40 -6.72 -13.08
C ASN A 116 -2.88 -6.73 -12.98
N LEU A 117 -2.34 -7.44 -11.99
CA LEU A 117 -0.91 -7.47 -11.68
C LEU A 117 -0.21 -8.58 -12.48
N LYS A 118 0.66 -8.18 -13.40
CA LYS A 118 1.43 -9.10 -14.27
C LYS A 118 2.72 -9.50 -13.58
N TRP A 119 2.66 -10.56 -12.77
CA TRP A 119 3.80 -11.10 -12.06
C TRP A 119 4.70 -11.95 -12.95
N GLU A 120 6.00 -11.81 -12.83
CA GLU A 120 7.00 -12.75 -13.32
C GLU A 120 7.58 -13.53 -12.12
N ILE A 121 7.31 -14.82 -12.08
CA ILE A 121 7.80 -15.71 -11.02
C ILE A 121 9.25 -16.10 -11.31
N LEU A 122 10.11 -16.04 -10.28
CA LEU A 122 11.54 -16.32 -10.34
C LEU A 122 11.86 -17.57 -9.51
N ASP A 123 13.06 -18.15 -9.71
CA ASP A 123 13.48 -19.38 -9.04
C ASP A 123 14.01 -19.18 -7.62
N ASP A 124 14.39 -17.93 -7.26
CA ASP A 124 14.88 -17.61 -5.92
C ASP A 124 13.85 -17.95 -4.83
N THR A 125 14.33 -18.53 -3.74
CA THR A 125 13.51 -18.89 -2.58
C THR A 125 14.07 -18.31 -1.28
N LEU A 126 13.18 -18.11 -0.29
CA LEU A 126 13.52 -17.61 1.04
C LEU A 126 12.56 -18.24 2.05
N ILE A 127 12.99 -18.42 3.29
CA ILE A 127 12.09 -18.83 4.39
C ILE A 127 11.62 -17.59 5.14
N ILE A 128 10.30 -17.40 5.22
CA ILE A 128 9.67 -16.30 5.97
C ILE A 128 8.60 -16.91 6.88
N LEU A 129 8.66 -16.62 8.17
CA LEU A 129 7.76 -17.18 9.20
C LEU A 129 7.67 -18.71 9.17
N GLY A 130 8.74 -19.41 8.77
CA GLY A 130 8.79 -20.87 8.65
C GLY A 130 8.24 -21.43 7.33
N TYR A 131 7.67 -20.58 6.47
CA TYR A 131 7.15 -20.99 5.15
C TYR A 131 8.21 -20.79 4.06
N LYS A 132 8.32 -21.79 3.17
CA LYS A 132 9.10 -21.61 1.94
C LYS A 132 8.39 -20.63 1.03
N THR A 133 9.10 -19.59 0.62
CA THR A 133 8.59 -18.59 -0.31
C THR A 133 9.36 -18.62 -1.61
N GLN A 134 8.68 -18.26 -2.69
CA GLN A 134 9.26 -18.05 -4.02
C GLN A 134 9.21 -16.58 -4.37
N LYS A 135 10.22 -16.11 -5.08
CA LYS A 135 10.35 -14.71 -5.50
C LYS A 135 9.52 -14.45 -6.77
N ALA A 136 8.95 -13.27 -6.83
CA ALA A 136 8.31 -12.76 -8.04
C ALA A 136 8.65 -11.28 -8.24
N LYS A 137 8.65 -10.82 -9.48
CA LYS A 137 8.80 -9.39 -9.78
C LYS A 137 7.58 -8.84 -10.48
N LEU A 138 7.37 -7.54 -10.34
CA LEU A 138 6.24 -6.81 -10.88
C LEU A 138 6.67 -5.37 -11.17
N ASN A 139 6.28 -4.83 -12.33
CA ASN A 139 6.18 -3.38 -12.52
C ASN A 139 4.74 -2.95 -12.22
N PHE A 140 4.55 -2.07 -11.27
CA PHE A 140 3.24 -1.56 -10.89
C PHE A 140 3.27 -0.04 -10.73
N ARG A 141 2.52 0.64 -11.57
CA ARG A 141 2.33 2.10 -11.54
C ARG A 141 3.65 2.88 -11.41
N GLY A 142 4.58 2.57 -12.32
CA GLY A 142 5.87 3.25 -12.46
C GLY A 142 6.93 2.85 -11.44
N ARG A 143 6.71 1.78 -10.66
CA ARG A 143 7.68 1.27 -9.71
C ARG A 143 7.86 -0.24 -9.85
N ASP A 144 9.11 -0.70 -9.77
CA ASP A 144 9.44 -2.12 -9.77
C ASP A 144 9.44 -2.68 -8.36
N TYR A 145 8.87 -3.87 -8.22
CA TYR A 145 8.73 -4.59 -6.94
C TYR A 145 9.28 -5.99 -7.03
N LEU A 146 9.82 -6.46 -5.91
CA LEU A 146 10.17 -7.85 -5.65
C LEU A 146 9.32 -8.36 -4.50
N ALA A 147 8.58 -9.44 -4.74
CA ALA A 147 7.73 -10.10 -3.76
C ALA A 147 8.23 -11.51 -3.45
N TRP A 148 7.96 -11.98 -2.24
CA TRP A 148 8.13 -13.36 -1.80
C TRP A 148 6.78 -13.87 -1.31
N PHE A 149 6.27 -14.90 -1.98
CA PHE A 149 4.96 -15.50 -1.68
C PHE A 149 5.13 -16.99 -1.35
N SER A 150 4.25 -17.53 -0.50
CA SER A 150 4.23 -18.95 -0.18
C SER A 150 3.02 -19.63 -0.80
N SER A 151 3.26 -20.61 -1.66
CA SER A 151 2.24 -21.48 -2.23
C SER A 151 1.68 -22.51 -1.23
N GLU A 152 2.31 -22.67 -0.08
CA GLU A 152 1.80 -23.48 1.03
C GLU A 152 0.54 -22.83 1.66
N ILE A 153 0.41 -21.51 1.53
CA ILE A 153 -0.73 -20.73 2.01
C ILE A 153 -1.62 -20.42 0.80
N LYS A 154 -2.70 -21.16 0.61
CA LYS A 154 -3.59 -21.10 -0.57
C LYS A 154 -4.48 -19.85 -0.59
N ILE A 155 -3.87 -18.67 -0.42
CA ILE A 155 -4.53 -17.37 -0.41
C ILE A 155 -3.80 -16.47 -1.41
N SER A 156 -4.45 -16.15 -2.54
CA SER A 156 -3.89 -15.29 -3.58
C SER A 156 -4.03 -13.81 -3.22
N ASP A 157 -3.39 -13.40 -2.11
CA ASP A 157 -3.54 -12.05 -1.55
C ASP A 157 -2.21 -11.52 -0.99
N GLY A 158 -2.20 -10.26 -0.55
CA GLY A 158 -1.04 -9.58 0.02
C GLY A 158 -1.34 -8.19 0.56
N PRO A 159 -0.33 -7.48 1.07
CA PRO A 159 -0.48 -6.15 1.63
C PRO A 159 -0.85 -5.12 0.55
N TYR A 160 -1.44 -4.01 0.99
CA TYR A 160 -1.81 -2.89 0.11
C TYR A 160 -2.76 -3.34 -1.02
N LYS A 161 -2.40 -3.07 -2.27
CA LYS A 161 -3.15 -3.47 -3.48
C LYS A 161 -2.58 -4.75 -4.14
N PHE A 162 -1.53 -5.34 -3.55
CA PHE A 162 -0.84 -6.49 -4.14
C PHE A 162 -1.62 -7.79 -3.91
N HIS A 163 -1.75 -8.59 -4.97
CA HIS A 163 -2.45 -9.87 -4.98
C HIS A 163 -2.10 -10.66 -6.26
N GLY A 164 -2.72 -11.80 -6.50
CA GLY A 164 -2.67 -12.52 -7.79
C GLY A 164 -1.52 -13.51 -7.96
N LEU A 165 -0.61 -13.65 -6.96
CA LEU A 165 0.34 -14.75 -6.93
C LEU A 165 -0.33 -16.04 -6.44
N PRO A 166 0.17 -17.24 -6.78
CA PRO A 166 -0.41 -18.52 -6.36
C PRO A 166 -0.09 -18.84 -4.89
N GLY A 167 -0.35 -17.89 -3.98
CA GLY A 167 -0.10 -17.96 -2.56
C GLY A 167 -0.04 -16.59 -1.90
N LEU A 168 0.07 -16.59 -0.56
CA LEU A 168 0.10 -15.36 0.22
C LEU A 168 1.45 -14.65 0.10
N ILE A 169 1.42 -13.34 -0.18
CA ILE A 169 2.61 -12.50 -0.22
C ILE A 169 3.05 -12.19 1.21
N LEU A 170 4.18 -12.77 1.63
CA LEU A 170 4.74 -12.55 2.97
C LEU A 170 5.74 -11.39 3.02
N LYS A 171 6.34 -11.04 1.88
CA LYS A 171 7.21 -9.87 1.77
C LYS A 171 7.08 -9.27 0.38
N ILE A 172 7.11 -7.95 0.31
CA ILE A 172 7.25 -7.21 -0.95
C ILE A 172 8.02 -5.93 -0.70
N GLN A 173 8.94 -5.62 -1.59
CA GLN A 173 9.76 -4.42 -1.51
C GLN A 173 9.92 -3.78 -2.88
N SER A 174 10.00 -2.45 -2.92
CA SER A 174 10.38 -1.74 -4.11
C SER A 174 11.89 -1.90 -4.38
N THR A 175 12.28 -1.99 -5.65
CA THR A 175 13.70 -2.21 -6.03
C THR A 175 14.59 -1.03 -5.68
N ASP A 176 14.03 0.18 -5.56
CA ASP A 176 14.71 1.37 -5.05
C ASP A 176 14.91 1.38 -3.51
N GLY A 177 14.45 0.31 -2.83
CA GLY A 177 14.56 0.16 -1.38
C GLY A 177 13.69 1.10 -0.55
N LYS A 178 12.80 1.89 -1.19
CA LYS A 178 12.03 2.92 -0.52
C LYS A 178 10.87 2.36 0.30
N TYR A 179 10.21 1.33 -0.19
CA TYR A 179 9.04 0.73 0.46
C TYR A 179 9.22 -0.77 0.66
N THR A 180 8.91 -1.25 1.85
CA THR A 180 8.92 -2.68 2.15
C THR A 180 7.74 -3.02 3.05
N PHE A 181 6.98 -4.05 2.68
CA PHE A 181 6.07 -4.77 3.56
C PHE A 181 6.69 -6.12 3.88
N GLU A 182 6.80 -6.47 5.14
CA GLU A 182 7.39 -7.73 5.59
C GLU A 182 6.55 -8.32 6.72
N ALA A 183 6.00 -9.52 6.48
CA ALA A 183 5.17 -10.21 7.45
C ALA A 183 5.99 -10.61 8.69
N TYR A 184 5.44 -10.32 9.87
CA TYR A 184 6.02 -10.73 11.15
C TYR A 184 5.09 -11.60 11.98
N SER A 185 3.83 -11.72 11.59
CA SER A 185 2.84 -12.58 12.24
C SER A 185 1.82 -13.07 11.23
N LEU A 186 1.47 -14.34 11.33
CA LEU A 186 0.46 -14.99 10.50
C LEU A 186 -0.42 -15.87 11.39
N LYS A 187 -1.73 -15.72 11.24
CA LYS A 187 -2.73 -16.58 11.87
C LYS A 187 -3.68 -17.08 10.81
N LEU A 188 -3.81 -18.39 10.71
CA LEU A 188 -4.71 -19.09 9.78
C LEU A 188 -5.90 -19.65 10.55
N ASN A 189 -7.05 -19.76 9.89
CA ASN A 189 -8.29 -20.35 10.43
C ASN A 189 -8.73 -19.73 11.77
N ILE A 190 -8.65 -18.40 11.87
CA ILE A 190 -9.08 -17.70 13.08
C ILE A 190 -10.58 -17.94 13.23
N SER A 191 -10.99 -18.56 14.35
CA SER A 191 -12.40 -18.79 14.66
C SER A 191 -13.15 -17.47 14.79
N GLN A 192 -14.35 -17.45 14.29
CA GLN A 192 -15.45 -16.47 14.16
C GLN A 192 -15.46 -15.11 14.92
N GLU A 193 -14.51 -14.80 15.75
CA GLU A 193 -14.45 -13.51 16.44
C GLU A 193 -13.96 -12.35 15.54
N ILE A 194 -13.51 -12.64 14.32
CA ILE A 194 -13.29 -11.56 13.36
C ILE A 194 -14.65 -11.09 12.89
N LYS A 195 -15.11 -10.02 13.51
CA LYS A 195 -16.23 -9.21 13.04
C LYS A 195 -16.14 -9.07 11.54
N SER A 196 -17.22 -9.37 10.84
CA SER A 196 -17.35 -9.23 9.39
C SER A 196 -16.61 -7.97 8.93
N ILE A 197 -15.75 -8.09 7.92
CA ILE A 197 -15.01 -6.95 7.38
C ILE A 197 -16.05 -5.89 6.95
N THR A 198 -16.20 -4.84 7.74
CA THR A 198 -17.15 -3.75 7.45
C THR A 198 -16.77 -3.09 6.14
N ASN A 199 -17.71 -2.93 5.23
CA ASN A 199 -17.45 -2.26 3.96
C ASN A 199 -17.07 -0.79 4.20
N LEU A 200 -16.07 -0.28 3.48
CA LEU A 200 -15.66 1.12 3.60
C LEU A 200 -16.79 2.11 3.33
N LYS A 201 -17.75 1.78 2.45
CA LYS A 201 -18.93 2.59 2.21
C LYS A 201 -19.77 2.77 3.48
N ASP A 202 -19.94 1.68 4.23
CA ASP A 202 -20.75 1.67 5.44
C ASP A 202 -19.98 2.30 6.63
N LYS A 203 -18.65 2.15 6.63
CA LYS A 203 -17.77 2.76 7.63
C LYS A 203 -17.67 4.28 7.47
N TYR A 204 -17.79 4.79 6.24
CA TYR A 204 -17.69 6.20 5.90
C TYR A 204 -18.90 6.70 5.08
N PRO A 205 -20.13 6.63 5.61
CA PRO A 205 -21.38 6.85 4.84
C PRO A 205 -21.48 8.28 4.29
N ASN A 206 -20.88 9.25 4.96
CA ASN A 206 -20.94 10.67 4.58
C ASN A 206 -19.79 11.10 3.64
N LYS A 207 -18.90 10.17 3.25
CA LYS A 207 -17.83 10.50 2.31
C LYS A 207 -18.27 10.24 0.88
N LYS A 208 -18.05 11.25 0.03
CA LYS A 208 -18.19 11.05 -1.43
C LYS A 208 -17.18 10.00 -1.88
N ILE A 209 -17.64 9.03 -2.64
CA ILE A 209 -16.78 8.09 -3.32
C ILE A 209 -16.34 8.73 -4.63
N ILE A 210 -15.04 8.83 -4.85
CA ILE A 210 -14.46 9.31 -6.08
C ILE A 210 -13.86 8.14 -6.87
N SER A 211 -13.82 8.26 -8.18
CA SER A 211 -13.13 7.29 -9.03
C SER A 211 -11.62 7.48 -8.96
N ILE A 212 -10.85 6.46 -9.36
CA ILE A 212 -9.39 6.59 -9.51
C ILE A 212 -9.03 7.70 -10.51
N ARG A 213 -9.83 7.93 -11.56
CA ARG A 213 -9.63 9.03 -12.53
C ARG A 213 -9.82 10.40 -11.88
N GLU A 214 -10.83 10.54 -11.01
CA GLU A 214 -11.00 11.77 -10.22
C GLU A 214 -9.82 11.99 -9.25
N LYS A 215 -9.30 10.93 -8.61
CA LYS A 215 -8.09 11.01 -7.78
C LYS A 215 -6.90 11.54 -8.58
N ILE A 216 -6.64 10.99 -9.76
CA ILE A 216 -5.54 11.42 -10.63
C ILE A 216 -5.69 12.89 -11.00
N SER A 217 -6.88 13.29 -11.45
CA SER A 217 -7.18 14.68 -11.77
C SER A 217 -6.95 15.65 -10.60
N LEU A 218 -7.27 15.23 -9.38
CA LEU A 218 -6.99 16.01 -8.16
C LEU A 218 -5.48 16.13 -7.90
N ILE A 219 -4.72 15.06 -8.10
CA ILE A 219 -3.26 15.04 -7.96
C ILE A 219 -2.66 16.03 -8.96
N ASP A 220 -3.03 15.96 -10.24
CA ASP A 220 -2.51 16.82 -11.29
C ASP A 220 -2.80 18.30 -11.02
N LYS A 221 -4.05 18.61 -10.66
CA LYS A 221 -4.48 19.96 -10.30
C LYS A 221 -3.70 20.52 -9.11
N ASN A 222 -3.50 19.71 -8.09
CA ASN A 222 -2.80 20.13 -6.88
C ASN A 222 -1.30 20.27 -7.13
N THR A 223 -0.71 19.43 -7.97
CA THR A 223 0.69 19.53 -8.42
C THR A 223 0.92 20.82 -9.18
N GLU A 224 0.05 21.15 -10.12
CA GLU A 224 0.17 22.38 -10.89
C GLU A 224 -0.01 23.63 -10.01
N ARG A 225 -0.94 23.59 -9.05
CA ARG A 225 -1.10 24.67 -8.05
C ARG A 225 0.16 24.87 -7.21
N GLU A 226 0.76 23.78 -6.72
CA GLU A 226 1.99 23.81 -5.95
C GLU A 226 3.16 24.32 -6.79
N ARG A 227 3.26 23.88 -8.05
CA ARG A 227 4.29 24.37 -8.99
C ARG A 227 4.21 25.88 -9.20
N LYS A 228 3.01 26.40 -9.47
CA LYS A 228 2.78 27.85 -9.64
C LYS A 228 3.11 28.63 -8.37
N PHE A 229 2.71 28.12 -7.20
CA PHE A 229 3.02 28.75 -5.93
C PHE A 229 4.52 28.82 -5.68
N ARG A 230 5.26 27.75 -5.95
CA ARG A 230 6.73 27.75 -5.77
C ARG A 230 7.44 28.67 -6.76
N LEU A 231 7.00 28.73 -8.03
CA LEU A 231 7.52 29.66 -9.02
C LEU A 231 7.30 31.12 -8.60
N SER A 232 6.11 31.45 -8.11
CA SER A 232 5.81 32.84 -7.67
C SER A 232 6.63 33.27 -6.46
N ASN A 233 7.07 32.35 -5.64
CA ASN A 233 7.91 32.61 -4.44
C ASN A 233 9.42 32.45 -4.70
N ASN A 234 9.81 32.10 -5.93
CA ASN A 234 11.22 31.96 -6.31
C ASN A 234 11.47 32.62 -7.69
N PRO A 235 11.66 33.95 -7.72
CA PRO A 235 11.75 34.72 -8.98
C PRO A 235 12.89 34.31 -9.91
N ASN A 236 13.92 33.65 -9.37
CA ASN A 236 15.09 33.20 -10.12
C ASN A 236 14.92 31.76 -10.69
N ALA A 237 13.84 31.06 -10.35
CA ALA A 237 13.58 29.73 -10.87
C ALA A 237 12.81 29.82 -12.19
N THR A 238 13.37 29.25 -13.26
CA THR A 238 12.71 29.16 -14.57
C THR A 238 11.78 27.95 -14.63
N GLU A 239 12.08 26.90 -13.85
CA GLU A 239 11.29 25.66 -13.78
C GLU A 239 11.35 25.04 -12.38
N ILE A 240 10.23 24.45 -11.95
CA ILE A 240 10.16 23.65 -10.72
C ILE A 240 9.56 22.31 -11.06
N ASN A 241 10.33 21.25 -10.84
CA ASN A 241 9.86 19.89 -10.98
C ASN A 241 9.38 19.37 -9.63
N ILE A 242 8.12 18.94 -9.54
CA ILE A 242 7.55 18.35 -8.34
C ILE A 242 7.55 16.83 -8.53
N GLN A 243 8.45 16.17 -7.82
CA GLN A 243 8.47 14.71 -7.79
C GLN A 243 7.47 14.18 -6.77
N HIS A 244 6.55 13.35 -7.23
CA HIS A 244 5.68 12.60 -6.34
C HIS A 244 6.44 11.45 -5.71
N SER A 245 6.33 11.35 -4.39
CA SER A 245 6.86 10.21 -3.65
C SER A 245 5.67 9.40 -3.11
N GLY A 246 5.51 8.18 -3.57
CA GLY A 246 4.43 7.31 -3.14
C GLY A 246 4.71 5.87 -3.56
N ILE A 247 3.89 4.93 -3.09
CA ILE A 247 3.93 3.54 -3.54
C ILE A 247 3.61 3.49 -5.05
N GLU A 248 2.71 4.34 -5.50
CA GLU A 248 2.32 4.51 -6.91
C GLU A 248 2.88 5.82 -7.45
N LEU A 249 3.56 5.80 -8.60
CA LEU A 249 4.14 6.99 -9.26
C LEU A 249 3.38 7.37 -10.53
N LEU A 250 2.92 6.38 -11.30
CA LEU A 250 2.20 6.55 -12.55
C LEU A 250 0.89 5.74 -12.49
N TYR A 251 -0.05 6.09 -13.36
CA TYR A 251 -1.37 5.44 -13.42
C TYR A 251 -1.72 5.05 -14.86
N ASP A 252 -0.72 4.59 -15.63
CA ASP A 252 -0.89 4.26 -17.05
C ASP A 252 -1.92 3.14 -17.27
N ASP A 253 -2.06 2.22 -16.30
CA ASP A 253 -3.07 1.17 -16.29
C ASP A 253 -4.51 1.72 -16.23
N VAL A 254 -4.69 2.92 -15.70
CA VAL A 254 -6.00 3.58 -15.55
C VAL A 254 -6.31 4.50 -16.72
N THR A 255 -5.29 5.16 -17.29
CA THR A 255 -5.47 6.14 -18.36
C THR A 255 -5.72 5.51 -19.72
N ASN A 256 -5.24 4.26 -19.94
CA ASN A 256 -5.33 3.52 -21.20
C ASN A 256 -6.57 2.61 -21.32
N GLU A 257 -7.42 2.52 -20.28
CA GLU A 257 -8.72 1.85 -20.38
C GLU A 257 -9.75 2.81 -21.02
N ASN A 258 -9.90 2.75 -22.34
CA ASN A 258 -10.99 3.37 -23.12
C ASN A 258 -12.13 2.39 -23.32
#